data_f6f6d09280972038ec44b13e046df21b
#
_entry.id   f6f6d09280972038ec44b13e046df21b
#
_cell.length_a   1.000
_cell.length_b   1.000
_cell.length_c   1.000
_cell.angle_alpha   90.00
_cell.angle_beta   90.00
_cell.angle_gamma   90.00
#
_symmetry.space_group_name_H-M   'P 1'
#
loop_
_entity.id
_entity.type
_entity.pdbx_description
1 polymer ?
#
loop_
_entity_poly.entity_id
_entity_poly.type
_entity_poly.pdbx_seq_one_letter_code
_entity_poly.pdbx_strand_id
1 'polypeptide(L)'
;MEEKKKVGIGFGIMILKDGKVLLGKRHDDPQKASSLLNGAGKWTMPGGKLNFRETFEEGAKREAMEETGITLKKMTIICVNQDIIETAHFITIGIFSNEFDGEARVMEPDEITEWKWFDIQNLPSPMYFPSEKILENYRQKRFYIRQ
;
A
#
# COMPACT_ATOMS: atom_id res chain seq x y z
N MET A 1 25.02 16.43 -15.47
CA MET A 1 24.28 16.99 -14.34
C MET A 1 23.60 15.88 -13.55
N GLU A 2 23.87 15.80 -12.27
CA GLU A 2 23.20 14.82 -11.43
C GLU A 2 21.73 15.24 -11.24
N GLU A 3 20.85 14.24 -11.39
CA GLU A 3 19.44 14.45 -11.11
C GLU A 3 19.23 14.61 -9.61
N LYS A 4 18.51 15.65 -9.22
CA LYS A 4 18.26 15.92 -7.80
C LYS A 4 17.29 14.89 -7.25
N LYS A 5 17.71 14.15 -6.22
CA LYS A 5 16.86 13.18 -5.53
C LYS A 5 15.75 13.90 -4.78
N LYS A 6 14.54 13.35 -4.84
CA LYS A 6 13.36 13.96 -4.24
C LYS A 6 12.72 13.01 -3.25
N VAL A 7 12.05 13.59 -2.24
CA VAL A 7 11.19 12.83 -1.34
C VAL A 7 9.85 12.64 -2.05
N GLY A 8 9.42 11.40 -2.17
CA GLY A 8 8.12 11.07 -2.75
C GLY A 8 7.04 10.95 -1.68
N ILE A 9 5.78 11.13 -2.10
CA ILE A 9 4.63 10.92 -1.23
C ILE A 9 3.78 9.80 -1.83
N GLY A 10 3.60 8.75 -1.04
CA GLY A 10 2.77 7.63 -1.43
C GLY A 10 1.81 7.26 -0.31
N PHE A 11 0.99 6.25 -0.58
CA PHE A 11 0.09 5.71 0.44
C PHE A 11 -0.09 4.22 0.26
N GLY A 12 -0.42 3.57 1.38
CA GLY A 12 -0.87 2.20 1.40
C GLY A 12 -2.26 2.15 1.99
N ILE A 13 -3.10 1.27 1.47
CA ILE A 13 -4.50 1.17 1.87
C ILE A 13 -4.73 -0.13 2.60
N MET A 14 -5.04 -0.04 3.88
CA MET A 14 -5.42 -1.19 4.68
C MET A 14 -6.92 -1.40 4.56
N ILE A 15 -7.33 -2.32 3.70
CA ILE A 15 -8.74 -2.69 3.53
C ILE A 15 -9.01 -3.90 4.42
N LEU A 16 -9.90 -3.72 5.39
CA LEU A 16 -10.18 -4.74 6.40
C LEU A 16 -11.62 -5.24 6.28
N LYS A 17 -11.78 -6.56 6.29
CA LYS A 17 -13.09 -7.21 6.27
C LYS A 17 -13.03 -8.49 7.11
N ASP A 18 -13.89 -8.57 8.11
CA ASP A 18 -14.01 -9.76 8.97
C ASP A 18 -12.67 -10.22 9.57
N GLY A 19 -11.86 -9.25 10.05
CA GLY A 19 -10.56 -9.53 10.64
C GLY A 19 -9.46 -9.88 9.64
N LYS A 20 -9.73 -9.71 8.34
CA LYS A 20 -8.76 -10.01 7.27
C LYS A 20 -8.40 -8.75 6.49
N VAL A 21 -7.13 -8.66 6.11
CA VAL A 21 -6.60 -7.57 5.31
C VAL A 21 -6.34 -8.05 3.88
N LEU A 22 -6.62 -7.16 2.92
CA LEU A 22 -6.39 -7.45 1.51
C LEU A 22 -4.93 -7.19 1.16
N LEU A 23 -4.25 -8.22 0.67
CA LEU A 23 -2.86 -8.10 0.21
C LEU A 23 -2.75 -8.70 -1.18
N GLY A 24 -1.92 -8.06 -2.00
CA GLY A 24 -1.62 -8.52 -3.35
C GLY A 24 -0.18 -8.97 -3.45
N LYS A 25 0.04 -10.01 -4.24
CA LYS A 25 1.39 -10.48 -4.50
C LYS A 25 1.97 -9.74 -5.71
N ARG A 26 3.04 -9.00 -5.48
CA ARG A 26 3.75 -8.30 -6.55
C ARG A 26 4.42 -9.32 -7.46
N HIS A 27 4.45 -9.00 -8.75
CA HIS A 27 5.11 -9.87 -9.73
C HIS A 27 6.58 -10.11 -9.32
N ASP A 28 7.07 -11.30 -9.56
CA ASP A 28 8.46 -11.68 -9.20
C ASP A 28 9.51 -10.95 -10.04
N ASP A 29 9.13 -10.51 -11.24
CA ASP A 29 10.02 -9.78 -12.13
C ASP A 29 10.12 -8.32 -11.70
N PRO A 30 11.31 -7.82 -11.27
CA PRO A 30 11.46 -6.43 -10.85
C PRO A 30 11.17 -5.40 -11.94
N GLN A 31 11.26 -5.81 -13.21
CA GLN A 31 10.96 -4.91 -14.32
C GLN A 31 9.46 -4.72 -14.50
N LYS A 32 8.65 -5.72 -14.15
CA LYS A 32 7.20 -5.63 -14.21
C LYS A 32 6.61 -4.98 -12.95
N ALA A 33 7.01 -5.45 -11.77
CA ALA A 33 6.60 -4.88 -10.50
C ALA A 33 7.67 -3.93 -9.98
N SER A 34 7.99 -2.90 -10.76
CA SER A 34 9.04 -1.96 -10.40
C SER A 34 8.65 -1.15 -9.16
N SER A 35 9.59 -1.00 -8.26
CA SER A 35 9.44 -0.18 -7.06
C SER A 35 10.80 0.28 -6.61
N LEU A 36 10.90 1.55 -6.26
CA LEU A 36 12.12 2.11 -5.69
C LEU A 36 12.43 1.50 -4.32
N LEU A 37 11.45 0.86 -3.68
CA LEU A 37 11.57 0.25 -2.36
C LEU A 37 11.69 -1.28 -2.39
N ASN A 38 12.07 -1.85 -3.54
CA ASN A 38 12.39 -3.28 -3.67
C ASN A 38 11.22 -4.21 -3.35
N GLY A 39 10.11 -4.05 -4.08
CA GLY A 39 8.87 -4.77 -3.79
C GLY A 39 8.63 -6.06 -4.58
N ALA A 40 9.48 -6.42 -5.55
CA ALA A 40 9.24 -7.59 -6.39
C ALA A 40 9.04 -8.87 -5.57
N GLY A 41 8.01 -9.66 -5.89
CA GLY A 41 7.71 -10.93 -5.24
C GLY A 41 7.16 -10.83 -3.83
N LYS A 42 6.91 -9.63 -3.32
CA LYS A 42 6.45 -9.41 -1.95
C LYS A 42 4.96 -9.11 -1.90
N TRP A 43 4.35 -9.39 -0.76
CA TRP A 43 2.95 -9.09 -0.51
C TRP A 43 2.79 -7.63 -0.08
N THR A 44 1.84 -6.93 -0.67
CA THR A 44 1.65 -5.49 -0.47
C THR A 44 0.17 -5.13 -0.32
N MET A 45 -0.08 -4.07 0.42
CA MET A 45 -1.39 -3.40 0.38
C MET A 45 -1.58 -2.71 -0.96
N PRO A 46 -2.83 -2.48 -1.39
CA PRO A 46 -3.07 -1.56 -2.49
C PRO A 46 -2.51 -0.18 -2.14
N GLY A 47 -2.01 0.53 -3.12
CA GLY A 47 -1.47 1.86 -2.88
C GLY A 47 -0.71 2.39 -4.07
N GLY A 48 -0.06 3.51 -3.89
CA GLY A 48 0.71 4.14 -4.94
C GLY A 48 1.11 5.56 -4.59
N LYS A 49 1.41 6.33 -5.62
CA LYS A 49 1.84 7.71 -5.47
C LYS A 49 0.66 8.67 -5.53
N LEU A 50 0.73 9.72 -4.72
CA LEU A 50 -0.22 10.81 -4.77
C LEU A 50 0.01 11.63 -6.04
N ASN A 51 -1.06 11.96 -6.76
CA ASN A 51 -0.98 12.81 -7.93
C ASN A 51 -1.09 14.28 -7.53
N PHE A 52 -0.58 15.15 -8.38
CA PHE A 52 -0.65 16.60 -8.16
C PHE A 52 -2.11 17.05 -8.00
N ARG A 53 -2.39 17.81 -6.94
CA ARG A 53 -3.71 18.36 -6.59
C ARG A 53 -4.75 17.32 -6.20
N GLU A 54 -4.33 16.10 -5.90
CA GLU A 54 -5.19 15.04 -5.45
C GLU A 54 -5.19 15.02 -3.91
N THR A 55 -6.36 14.88 -3.29
CA THR A 55 -6.42 14.66 -1.84
C THR A 55 -6.04 13.21 -1.54
N PHE A 56 -5.72 12.92 -0.29
CA PHE A 56 -5.40 11.54 0.11
C PHE A 56 -6.58 10.61 -0.18
N GLU A 57 -7.80 11.06 0.10
CA GLU A 57 -9.00 10.26 -0.12
C GLU A 57 -9.26 10.00 -1.61
N GLU A 58 -9.07 11.01 -2.44
CA GLU A 58 -9.19 10.87 -3.90
C GLU A 58 -8.16 9.88 -4.44
N GLY A 59 -6.91 10.01 -3.99
CA GLY A 59 -5.83 9.12 -4.41
C GLY A 59 -6.05 7.68 -3.98
N ALA A 60 -6.46 7.47 -2.74
CA ALA A 60 -6.74 6.14 -2.22
C ALA A 60 -7.88 5.48 -2.99
N LYS A 61 -8.96 6.22 -3.23
CA LYS A 61 -10.11 5.71 -3.99
C LYS A 61 -9.72 5.34 -5.42
N ARG A 62 -8.92 6.18 -6.06
CA ARG A 62 -8.41 5.94 -7.42
C ARG A 62 -7.54 4.69 -7.48
N GLU A 63 -6.55 4.58 -6.59
CA GLU A 63 -5.63 3.44 -6.58
C GLU A 63 -6.32 2.13 -6.25
N ALA A 64 -7.25 2.13 -5.29
CA ALA A 64 -8.01 0.93 -4.96
C ALA A 64 -8.80 0.44 -6.17
N MET A 65 -9.43 1.34 -6.90
CA MET A 65 -10.19 0.98 -8.11
C MET A 65 -9.25 0.48 -9.20
N GLU A 66 -8.16 1.19 -9.47
CA GLU A 66 -7.21 0.81 -10.52
C GLU A 66 -6.56 -0.55 -10.26
N GLU A 67 -6.21 -0.84 -9.03
CA GLU A 67 -5.47 -2.06 -8.70
C GLU A 67 -6.35 -3.25 -8.36
N THR A 68 -7.51 -3.02 -7.73
CA THR A 68 -8.34 -4.10 -7.19
C THR A 68 -9.77 -4.16 -7.72
N GLY A 69 -10.27 -3.07 -8.30
CA GLY A 69 -11.67 -2.97 -8.70
C GLY A 69 -12.61 -2.66 -7.53
N ILE A 70 -12.07 -2.38 -6.34
CA ILE A 70 -12.88 -2.06 -5.16
C ILE A 70 -13.16 -0.55 -5.10
N THR A 71 -14.38 -0.19 -4.75
CA THR A 71 -14.78 1.19 -4.50
C THR A 71 -14.80 1.45 -3.00
N LEU A 72 -13.84 2.25 -2.52
CA LEU A 72 -13.80 2.64 -1.11
C LEU A 72 -14.91 3.63 -0.81
N LYS A 73 -15.65 3.43 0.28
CA LYS A 73 -16.74 4.31 0.70
C LYS A 73 -16.32 5.20 1.87
N LYS A 74 -15.58 4.68 2.82
CA LYS A 74 -15.14 5.41 3.99
C LYS A 74 -13.65 5.17 4.19
N MET A 75 -12.93 6.25 4.45
CA MET A 75 -11.48 6.21 4.61
C MET A 75 -11.05 7.01 5.82
N THR A 76 -10.08 6.47 6.55
CA THR A 76 -9.49 7.13 7.72
C THR A 76 -7.97 7.10 7.56
N ILE A 77 -7.31 8.23 7.76
CA ILE A 77 -5.86 8.27 7.81
C ILE A 77 -5.42 7.78 9.17
N ILE A 78 -4.68 6.68 9.21
CA ILE A 78 -4.30 6.03 10.47
C ILE A 78 -2.83 6.19 10.83
N CYS A 79 -1.98 6.55 9.88
CA CYS A 79 -0.56 6.69 10.18
C CYS A 79 0.17 7.48 9.11
N VAL A 80 1.35 7.95 9.47
CA VAL A 80 2.33 8.50 8.56
C VAL A 80 3.67 7.86 8.88
N ASN A 81 4.35 7.34 7.85
CA ASN A 81 5.64 6.70 8.00
C ASN A 81 6.66 7.33 7.06
N GLN A 82 7.92 7.19 7.41
CA GLN A 82 9.01 7.51 6.52
C GLN A 82 9.65 6.19 6.08
N ASP A 83 9.73 5.97 4.78
CA ASP A 83 10.34 4.78 4.20
C ASP A 83 11.61 5.22 3.49
N ILE A 84 12.74 5.05 4.19
CA ILE A 84 14.03 5.54 3.74
C ILE A 84 14.98 4.38 3.53
N ILE A 85 15.54 4.29 2.33
CA ILE A 85 16.64 3.40 2.01
C ILE A 85 17.73 4.24 1.34
N GLU A 86 18.88 3.65 1.03
CA GLU A 86 20.00 4.38 0.44
C GLU A 86 19.61 5.14 -0.84
N THR A 87 18.72 4.54 -1.64
CA THR A 87 18.39 5.07 -2.98
C THR A 87 17.02 5.73 -3.07
N ALA A 88 16.23 5.75 -1.99
CA ALA A 88 14.87 6.28 -2.04
C ALA A 88 14.40 6.80 -0.68
N HIS A 89 13.57 7.83 -0.72
CA HIS A 89 12.96 8.40 0.48
C HIS A 89 11.49 8.70 0.18
N PHE A 90 10.59 8.00 0.86
CA PHE A 90 9.16 8.21 0.73
C PHE A 90 8.52 8.55 2.06
N ILE A 91 7.51 9.41 2.00
CA ILE A 91 6.57 9.61 3.09
C ILE A 91 5.34 8.80 2.71
N THR A 92 4.98 7.83 3.54
CA THR A 92 3.87 6.91 3.26
C THR A 92 2.73 7.19 4.22
N ILE A 93 1.59 7.53 3.64
CA ILE A 93 0.34 7.74 4.38
C ILE A 93 -0.40 6.42 4.44
N GLY A 94 -0.71 5.96 5.65
CA GLY A 94 -1.53 4.76 5.83
C GLY A 94 -3.01 5.12 5.88
N ILE A 95 -3.79 4.51 5.01
CA ILE A 95 -5.21 4.76 4.89
C ILE A 95 -5.97 3.48 5.22
N PHE A 96 -6.97 3.60 6.09
CA PHE A 96 -7.78 2.48 6.53
C PHE A 96 -9.19 2.58 5.96
N SER A 97 -9.73 1.44 5.51
CA SER A 97 -11.14 1.36 5.12
C SER A 97 -11.71 -0.01 5.48
N ASN A 98 -12.88 -0.01 6.09
CA ASN A 98 -13.67 -1.23 6.32
C ASN A 98 -15.08 -1.12 5.72
N GLU A 99 -15.31 -0.10 4.91
CA GLU A 99 -16.57 0.08 4.17
C GLU A 99 -16.24 0.31 2.70
N PHE A 100 -16.63 -0.66 1.87
CA PHE A 100 -16.33 -0.63 0.44
C PHE A 100 -17.32 -1.51 -0.33
N ASP A 101 -17.40 -1.30 -1.63
CA ASP A 101 -18.18 -2.13 -2.55
C ASP A 101 -17.26 -2.87 -3.51
N GLY A 102 -17.71 -4.04 -3.95
CA GLY A 102 -17.03 -4.83 -4.95
C GLY A 102 -16.13 -5.90 -4.37
N GLU A 103 -15.58 -6.71 -5.24
CA GLU A 103 -14.66 -7.79 -4.89
C GLU A 103 -13.31 -7.53 -5.53
N ALA A 104 -12.24 -7.93 -4.83
CA ALA A 104 -10.89 -7.76 -5.32
C ALA A 104 -10.65 -8.61 -6.58
N ARG A 105 -10.11 -7.97 -7.61
CA ARG A 105 -9.76 -8.61 -8.88
C ARG A 105 -8.38 -8.15 -9.31
N VAL A 106 -7.67 -9.00 -10.05
CA VAL A 106 -6.39 -8.63 -10.64
C VAL A 106 -6.68 -7.70 -11.83
N MET A 107 -6.38 -6.43 -11.65
CA MET A 107 -6.60 -5.39 -12.68
C MET A 107 -5.32 -5.08 -13.47
N GLU A 108 -4.17 -5.26 -12.83
CA GLU A 108 -2.86 -4.95 -13.40
C GLU A 108 -1.93 -6.17 -13.24
N PRO A 109 -2.12 -7.22 -14.07
CA PRO A 109 -1.43 -8.50 -13.88
C PRO A 109 0.11 -8.43 -14.03
N ASP A 110 0.62 -7.40 -14.69
CA ASP A 110 2.07 -7.21 -14.77
C ASP A 110 2.66 -6.73 -13.45
N GLU A 111 1.85 -6.11 -12.60
CA GLU A 111 2.32 -5.61 -11.31
C GLU A 111 1.94 -6.54 -10.16
N ILE A 112 0.66 -6.92 -10.09
CA ILE A 112 0.10 -7.75 -9.03
C ILE A 112 -0.50 -9.00 -9.65
N THR A 113 -0.02 -10.17 -9.23
CA THR A 113 -0.45 -11.45 -9.81
C THR A 113 -1.67 -12.05 -9.15
N GLU A 114 -1.94 -11.71 -7.89
CA GLU A 114 -3.14 -12.16 -7.19
C GLU A 114 -3.47 -11.23 -6.03
N TRP A 115 -4.74 -11.18 -5.64
CA TRP A 115 -5.21 -10.51 -4.42
C TRP A 115 -5.84 -11.56 -3.52
N LYS A 116 -5.53 -11.48 -2.22
CA LYS A 116 -6.00 -12.45 -1.24
C LYS A 116 -6.25 -11.80 0.10
N TRP A 117 -7.26 -12.29 0.83
CA TRP A 117 -7.56 -11.84 2.18
C TRP A 117 -6.78 -12.69 3.18
N PHE A 118 -6.05 -12.03 4.07
CA PHE A 118 -5.24 -12.69 5.10
C PHE A 118 -5.71 -12.26 6.48
N ASP A 119 -5.81 -13.22 7.39
CA ASP A 119 -6.01 -12.93 8.80
C ASP A 119 -4.86 -12.05 9.28
N ILE A 120 -5.18 -10.94 9.98
CA ILE A 120 -4.15 -10.02 10.45
C ILE A 120 -3.21 -10.64 11.49
N GLN A 121 -3.61 -11.78 12.06
CA GLN A 121 -2.76 -12.54 12.98
C GLN A 121 -1.95 -13.63 12.29
N ASN A 122 -2.16 -13.83 10.99
CA ASN A 122 -1.44 -14.85 10.22
C ASN A 122 -1.11 -14.32 8.83
N LEU A 123 -0.19 -13.37 8.80
CA LEU A 123 0.20 -12.67 7.57
C LEU A 123 1.18 -13.49 6.73
N PRO A 124 1.18 -13.30 5.41
CA PRO A 124 2.12 -13.98 4.52
C PRO A 124 3.52 -13.39 4.63
N SER A 125 4.49 -14.10 4.06
CA SER A 125 5.88 -13.66 3.98
C SER A 125 6.43 -14.01 2.59
N PRO A 126 7.29 -13.20 2.00
CA PRO A 126 7.76 -11.90 2.50
C PRO A 126 6.76 -10.78 2.25
N MET A 127 6.73 -9.81 3.13
CA MET A 127 5.91 -8.62 2.96
C MET A 127 6.73 -7.41 2.52
N TYR A 128 6.08 -6.58 1.70
CA TYR A 128 6.62 -5.28 1.31
C TYR A 128 6.70 -4.42 2.57
N PHE A 129 7.91 -3.90 2.90
CA PHE A 129 8.11 -3.30 4.20
C PHE A 129 7.24 -2.06 4.50
N PRO A 130 6.89 -1.19 3.52
CA PRO A 130 5.96 -0.09 3.83
C PRO A 130 4.58 -0.58 4.29
N SER A 131 4.08 -1.68 3.70
CA SER A 131 2.81 -2.29 4.13
C SER A 131 2.90 -2.91 5.52
N GLU A 132 4.02 -3.58 5.79
CA GLU A 132 4.28 -4.18 7.11
C GLU A 132 4.29 -3.12 8.20
N LYS A 133 4.88 -1.95 7.93
CA LYS A 133 4.92 -0.84 8.86
C LYS A 133 3.52 -0.29 9.14
N ILE A 134 2.68 -0.17 8.14
CA ILE A 134 1.28 0.28 8.33
C ILE A 134 0.53 -0.69 9.25
N LEU A 135 0.71 -1.99 9.04
CA LEU A 135 0.09 -3.00 9.92
C LEU A 135 0.57 -2.85 11.36
N GLU A 136 1.83 -2.53 11.56
CA GLU A 136 2.40 -2.31 12.88
C GLU A 136 1.81 -1.06 13.54
N ASN A 137 1.65 0.04 12.79
CA ASN A 137 0.97 1.23 13.28
C ASN A 137 -0.45 0.88 13.74
N TYR A 138 -1.17 0.11 12.95
CA TYR A 138 -2.53 -0.32 13.26
C TYR A 138 -2.57 -1.16 14.55
N ARG A 139 -1.68 -2.14 14.68
CA ARG A 139 -1.62 -3.01 15.86
C ARG A 139 -1.31 -2.23 17.14
N GLN A 140 -0.34 -1.32 17.07
CA GLN A 140 0.08 -0.51 18.21
C GLN A 140 -0.83 0.69 18.46
N LYS A 141 -1.76 0.99 17.56
CA LYS A 141 -2.62 2.16 17.60
C LYS A 141 -1.79 3.46 17.69
N ARG A 142 -0.74 3.53 16.88
CA ARG A 142 0.18 4.68 16.87
C ARG A 142 0.20 5.29 15.49
N PHE A 143 -0.09 6.59 15.45
CA PHE A 143 -0.08 7.36 14.21
C PHE A 143 1.32 7.48 13.62
N TYR A 144 2.32 7.61 14.47
CA TYR A 144 3.71 7.72 14.07
C TYR A 144 4.59 6.90 15.02
N ILE A 145 5.41 6.03 14.43
CA ILE A 145 6.40 5.27 15.17
C ILE A 145 7.76 5.79 14.73
N ARG A 146 8.53 6.31 15.69
CA ARG A 146 9.85 6.86 15.41
C ARG A 146 10.79 5.76 14.89
N GLN A 147 11.48 6.08 13.82
CA GLN A 147 12.46 5.17 13.21
C GLN A 147 13.80 5.24 13.93
#